data_1316739770d616657b9aa0cf6f8899d9
#
_entry.id   1316739770d616657b9aa0cf6f8899d9
#
_cell.length_a   1.000
_cell.length_b   1.000
_cell.length_c   1.000
_cell.angle_alpha   90.00
_cell.angle_beta   90.00
_cell.angle_gamma   90.00
#
_symmetry.space_group_name_H-M   'P 1'
#
loop_
_entity.id
_entity.type
_entity.pdbx_description
1 polymer ?
#
loop_
_entity_poly.entity_id
_entity_poly.type
_entity_poly.pdbx_seq_one_letter_code
_entity_poly.pdbx_strand_id
1 'polypeptide(L)'
;MSYPATNIRLLITHREADESTIILAEGLAALPDFEVYMTREGIASAVVERGVTYLPSPPITGKVNLSVCRLLRRYMRQYHFTHTYSPGSSGLSNALLAILFSTVKNIAYRGTGARIRRTDPTYYLGILNPRVHHIVCETEHVAAYLRSFFSPSKLTVATKPFSLPWADEALRSPIELPELQGKSLRLVMVANNRGRPFKGLHTLLEAMLLLRDDRIGLTLVGDYDEQERLFVQSSPIAPNILFLGERPEAMRYMAAADVYVLPSWRDASPRVVREAMSLSLPTIVSDIPGSRDLILPGETGLLAPAQDPEALAKAILWMLEHPDERRAMGRLGRERIARDFSPERYTEIFADLFRSLAV
;
A
#
# COMPACT_ATOMS: atom_id res chain seq x y z
N MET A 1 32.21 -9.73 1.04
CA MET A 1 32.22 -11.02 0.34
C MET A 1 31.65 -10.80 -1.04
N SER A 2 32.45 -10.88 -2.10
CA SER A 2 31.99 -10.75 -3.48
C SER A 2 31.29 -12.04 -3.87
N TYR A 3 29.95 -11.96 -4.03
CA TYR A 3 29.20 -13.02 -4.67
C TYR A 3 29.65 -13.13 -6.14
N PRO A 4 29.82 -14.34 -6.70
CA PRO A 4 30.01 -14.49 -8.13
C PRO A 4 28.78 -13.86 -8.82
N ALA A 5 28.99 -13.17 -9.93
CA ALA A 5 27.94 -12.48 -10.69
C ALA A 5 26.94 -13.51 -11.25
N THR A 6 26.01 -13.93 -10.42
CA THR A 6 24.85 -14.75 -10.85
C THR A 6 23.88 -13.78 -11.50
N ASN A 7 23.86 -13.74 -12.83
CA ASN A 7 22.96 -12.87 -13.57
C ASN A 7 21.50 -13.32 -13.34
N ILE A 8 20.74 -12.56 -12.56
CA ILE A 8 19.35 -12.85 -12.23
C ILE A 8 18.47 -12.34 -13.37
N ARG A 9 17.87 -13.27 -14.12
CA ARG A 9 16.87 -12.97 -15.15
C ARG A 9 15.49 -13.14 -14.56
N LEU A 10 14.86 -12.00 -14.24
CA LEU A 10 13.59 -11.94 -13.56
C LEU A 10 12.44 -11.66 -14.54
N LEU A 11 11.40 -12.48 -14.51
CA LEU A 11 10.13 -12.20 -15.19
C LEU A 11 9.07 -11.79 -14.17
N ILE A 12 8.54 -10.59 -14.29
CA ILE A 12 7.39 -10.09 -13.52
C ILE A 12 6.11 -10.31 -14.32
N THR A 13 5.16 -11.07 -13.75
CA THR A 13 3.88 -11.40 -14.41
C THR A 13 2.73 -10.69 -13.69
N HIS A 14 2.04 -9.78 -14.37
CA HIS A 14 0.92 -9.05 -13.78
C HIS A 14 -0.19 -8.80 -14.81
N ARG A 15 -1.39 -8.47 -14.34
CA ARG A 15 -2.52 -8.02 -15.18
C ARG A 15 -2.39 -6.53 -15.51
N GLU A 16 -2.25 -5.71 -14.48
CA GLU A 16 -2.03 -4.27 -14.54
C GLU A 16 -0.95 -3.95 -13.49
N ALA A 17 0.18 -3.39 -13.89
CA ALA A 17 1.23 -3.01 -12.95
C ALA A 17 0.74 -1.85 -12.09
N ASP A 18 0.70 -2.07 -10.80
CA ASP A 18 0.62 -0.96 -9.87
C ASP A 18 1.98 -0.26 -9.79
N GLU A 19 1.96 0.94 -9.28
CA GLU A 19 3.13 1.80 -9.18
C GLU A 19 4.28 1.15 -8.38
N SER A 20 3.98 0.42 -7.31
CA SER A 20 5.00 -0.28 -6.52
C SER A 20 5.70 -1.38 -7.32
N THR A 21 5.00 -2.02 -8.24
CA THR A 21 5.57 -3.02 -9.16
C THR A 21 6.49 -2.36 -10.20
N ILE A 22 6.12 -1.19 -10.70
CA ILE A 22 6.96 -0.42 -11.64
C ILE A 22 8.22 0.07 -10.92
N ILE A 23 8.11 0.67 -9.74
CA ILE A 23 9.22 1.09 -8.91
C ILE A 23 10.20 -0.08 -8.66
N LEU A 24 9.68 -1.24 -8.29
CA LEU A 24 10.49 -2.44 -8.08
C LEU A 24 11.21 -2.86 -9.36
N ALA A 25 10.51 -2.91 -10.48
CA ALA A 25 11.10 -3.34 -11.75
C ALA A 25 12.22 -2.41 -12.21
N GLU A 26 12.00 -1.09 -12.16
CA GLU A 26 12.99 -0.07 -12.50
C GLU A 26 14.18 -0.08 -11.53
N GLY A 27 13.91 -0.20 -10.22
CA GLY A 27 14.95 -0.27 -9.20
C GLY A 27 15.85 -1.49 -9.37
N LEU A 28 15.28 -2.67 -9.61
CA LEU A 28 16.05 -3.90 -9.86
C LEU A 28 16.82 -3.82 -11.18
N ALA A 29 16.22 -3.26 -12.23
CA ALA A 29 16.87 -3.11 -13.53
C ALA A 29 18.07 -2.16 -13.51
N ALA A 30 18.17 -1.28 -12.51
CA ALA A 30 19.33 -0.42 -12.28
C ALA A 30 20.52 -1.16 -11.62
N LEU A 31 20.31 -2.37 -11.09
CA LEU A 31 21.37 -3.19 -10.47
C LEU A 31 22.10 -4.01 -11.53
N PRO A 32 23.45 -4.12 -11.47
CA PRO A 32 24.25 -4.73 -12.53
C PRO A 32 24.07 -6.24 -12.66
N ASP A 33 23.55 -6.90 -11.65
CA ASP A 33 23.33 -8.35 -11.58
C ASP A 33 21.88 -8.76 -11.93
N PHE A 34 21.03 -7.80 -12.39
CA PHE A 34 19.66 -8.06 -12.77
C PHE A 34 19.37 -7.73 -14.24
N GLU A 35 18.68 -8.64 -14.91
CA GLU A 35 17.95 -8.41 -16.17
C GLU A 35 16.44 -8.55 -15.88
N VAL A 36 15.70 -7.44 -15.97
CA VAL A 36 14.28 -7.41 -15.57
C VAL A 36 13.39 -7.36 -16.80
N TYR A 37 12.45 -8.29 -16.83
CA TYR A 37 11.42 -8.42 -17.85
C TYR A 37 10.05 -8.34 -17.21
N MET A 38 9.10 -7.71 -17.88
CA MET A 38 7.73 -7.58 -17.40
C MET A 38 6.73 -7.81 -18.51
N THR A 39 5.64 -8.57 -18.24
CA THR A 39 4.57 -8.74 -19.21
C THR A 39 3.80 -7.42 -19.37
N ARG A 40 3.45 -7.05 -20.60
CA ARG A 40 2.67 -5.85 -20.91
C ARG A 40 1.62 -6.14 -21.98
N GLU A 41 0.41 -5.69 -21.70
CA GLU A 41 -0.70 -5.75 -22.65
C GLU A 41 -0.63 -4.61 -23.68
N GLY A 42 -1.14 -4.84 -24.88
CA GLY A 42 -1.28 -3.78 -25.88
C GLY A 42 -0.02 -3.43 -26.67
N ILE A 43 1.12 -4.14 -26.48
CA ILE A 43 2.32 -3.96 -27.30
C ILE A 43 2.50 -5.12 -28.27
N ALA A 44 2.97 -4.82 -29.49
CA ALA A 44 3.16 -5.82 -30.57
C ALA A 44 4.50 -6.54 -30.48
N SER A 45 5.53 -5.90 -29.96
CA SER A 45 6.89 -6.41 -29.82
C SER A 45 7.49 -6.00 -28.48
N ALA A 46 8.64 -6.59 -28.12
CA ALA A 46 9.36 -6.22 -26.91
C ALA A 46 9.84 -4.76 -26.99
N VAL A 47 9.70 -4.02 -25.88
CA VAL A 47 10.11 -2.62 -25.73
C VAL A 47 10.94 -2.48 -24.46
N VAL A 48 12.03 -1.70 -24.51
CA VAL A 48 12.84 -1.40 -23.33
C VAL A 48 12.55 0.02 -22.86
N GLU A 49 12.11 0.16 -21.62
CA GLU A 49 11.84 1.45 -20.97
C GLU A 49 12.52 1.44 -19.59
N ARG A 50 13.35 2.43 -19.28
CA ARG A 50 14.06 2.58 -17.99
C ARG A 50 14.76 1.31 -17.51
N GLY A 51 15.41 0.60 -18.43
CA GLY A 51 16.11 -0.66 -18.13
C GLY A 51 15.25 -1.91 -18.05
N VAL A 52 13.93 -1.78 -18.02
CA VAL A 52 12.98 -2.90 -17.99
C VAL A 52 12.59 -3.31 -19.40
N THR A 53 12.67 -4.59 -19.72
CA THR A 53 12.20 -5.16 -20.98
C THR A 53 10.74 -5.59 -20.87
N TYR A 54 9.83 -4.87 -21.52
CA TYR A 54 8.42 -5.23 -21.58
C TYR A 54 8.16 -6.24 -22.69
N LEU A 55 7.53 -7.36 -22.34
CA LEU A 55 7.20 -8.43 -23.27
C LEU A 55 5.69 -8.45 -23.59
N PRO A 56 5.29 -8.57 -24.87
CA PRO A 56 3.90 -8.67 -25.26
C PRO A 56 3.16 -9.78 -24.51
N SER A 57 1.98 -9.47 -23.98
CA SER A 57 1.12 -10.45 -23.33
C SER A 57 -0.35 -10.14 -23.60
N PRO A 58 -1.20 -11.16 -23.82
CA PRO A 58 -2.62 -10.96 -23.70
C PRO A 58 -2.99 -10.68 -22.25
N PRO A 59 -4.22 -10.19 -21.98
CA PRO A 59 -4.71 -9.98 -20.63
C PRO A 59 -4.54 -11.24 -19.76
N ILE A 60 -3.86 -11.11 -18.63
CA ILE A 60 -3.69 -12.22 -17.69
C ILE A 60 -4.92 -12.28 -16.77
N THR A 61 -5.99 -12.83 -17.31
CA THR A 61 -7.27 -12.99 -16.60
C THR A 61 -7.49 -14.44 -16.18
N GLY A 62 -8.15 -14.62 -15.03
CA GLY A 62 -8.45 -15.95 -14.49
C GLY A 62 -7.22 -16.69 -13.93
N LYS A 63 -7.49 -17.80 -13.23
CA LYS A 63 -6.43 -18.61 -12.60
C LYS A 63 -5.73 -19.54 -13.59
N VAL A 64 -6.38 -19.90 -14.69
CA VAL A 64 -5.82 -20.74 -15.75
C VAL A 64 -6.18 -20.15 -17.09
N ASN A 65 -5.17 -19.73 -17.83
CA ASN A 65 -5.29 -19.28 -19.21
C ASN A 65 -4.20 -19.98 -20.04
N LEU A 66 -4.62 -20.99 -20.86
CA LEU A 66 -3.69 -21.84 -21.59
C LEU A 66 -2.85 -21.07 -22.62
N SER A 67 -3.39 -20.00 -23.22
CA SER A 67 -2.65 -19.16 -24.16
C SER A 67 -1.54 -18.40 -23.45
N VAL A 68 -1.83 -17.81 -22.28
CA VAL A 68 -0.84 -17.16 -21.40
C VAL A 68 0.20 -18.18 -20.94
N CYS A 69 -0.21 -19.36 -20.47
CA CYS A 69 0.75 -20.39 -20.03
C CYS A 69 1.72 -20.82 -21.14
N ARG A 70 1.20 -21.01 -22.39
CA ARG A 70 2.06 -21.35 -23.54
C ARG A 70 3.02 -20.22 -23.89
N LEU A 71 2.55 -18.98 -23.83
CA LEU A 71 3.37 -17.79 -24.08
C LEU A 71 4.48 -17.66 -23.03
N LEU A 72 4.13 -17.70 -21.73
CA LEU A 72 5.10 -17.64 -20.66
C LEU A 72 6.14 -18.76 -20.77
N ARG A 73 5.70 -20.00 -21.10
CA ARG A 73 6.64 -21.13 -21.33
C ARG A 73 7.57 -20.87 -22.49
N ARG A 74 7.10 -20.25 -23.59
CA ARG A 74 7.97 -19.84 -24.70
C ARG A 74 9.00 -18.82 -24.24
N TYR A 75 8.57 -17.79 -23.49
CA TYR A 75 9.48 -16.78 -22.92
C TYR A 75 10.51 -17.40 -21.96
N MET A 76 10.09 -18.35 -21.09
CA MET A 76 11.02 -19.08 -20.22
C MET A 76 12.17 -19.73 -21.00
N ARG A 77 11.87 -20.35 -22.18
CA ARG A 77 12.86 -20.97 -23.02
C ARG A 77 13.72 -19.98 -23.80
N GLN A 78 13.12 -18.88 -24.26
CA GLN A 78 13.79 -17.88 -25.09
C GLN A 78 14.74 -17.00 -24.28
N TYR A 79 14.34 -16.57 -23.08
CA TYR A 79 15.07 -15.59 -22.27
C TYR A 79 15.81 -16.25 -21.08
N HIS A 80 15.65 -17.57 -20.88
CA HIS A 80 16.33 -18.32 -19.81
C HIS A 80 16.14 -17.70 -18.42
N PHE A 81 14.89 -17.38 -18.03
CA PHE A 81 14.61 -16.81 -16.73
C PHE A 81 15.05 -17.71 -15.58
N THR A 82 15.62 -17.12 -14.56
CA THR A 82 16.00 -17.77 -13.31
C THR A 82 14.91 -17.64 -12.26
N HIS A 83 14.18 -16.51 -12.28
CA HIS A 83 13.16 -16.16 -11.31
C HIS A 83 11.87 -15.65 -11.99
N THR A 84 10.73 -15.90 -11.33
CA THR A 84 9.46 -15.22 -11.64
C THR A 84 8.92 -14.56 -10.39
N TYR A 85 8.36 -13.38 -10.54
CA TYR A 85 7.62 -12.67 -9.50
C TYR A 85 6.21 -12.35 -9.96
N SER A 86 5.23 -12.66 -9.12
CA SER A 86 3.83 -12.45 -9.44
C SER A 86 3.13 -11.66 -8.33
N PRO A 87 2.89 -10.34 -8.53
CA PRO A 87 2.19 -9.50 -7.56
C PRO A 87 0.69 -9.82 -7.45
N GLY A 88 0.13 -10.57 -8.40
CA GLY A 88 -1.30 -10.92 -8.44
C GLY A 88 -1.57 -12.41 -8.58
N SER A 89 -2.73 -12.86 -8.11
CA SER A 89 -3.11 -14.29 -8.09
C SER A 89 -3.22 -14.92 -9.47
N SER A 90 -3.72 -14.19 -10.49
CA SER A 90 -3.81 -14.68 -11.87
C SER A 90 -2.43 -14.85 -12.50
N GLY A 91 -1.54 -13.85 -12.32
CA GLY A 91 -0.15 -13.95 -12.76
C GLY A 91 0.54 -15.15 -12.13
N LEU A 92 0.40 -15.33 -10.81
CA LEU A 92 0.98 -16.43 -10.06
C LEU A 92 0.55 -17.79 -10.59
N SER A 93 -0.75 -18.02 -10.76
CA SER A 93 -1.25 -19.33 -11.19
C SER A 93 -0.79 -19.67 -12.60
N ASN A 94 -0.79 -18.72 -13.53
CA ASN A 94 -0.34 -18.94 -14.90
C ASN A 94 1.18 -19.13 -14.98
N ALA A 95 1.97 -18.38 -14.18
CA ALA A 95 3.42 -18.58 -14.08
C ALA A 95 3.77 -19.97 -13.53
N LEU A 96 3.10 -20.42 -12.45
CA LEU A 96 3.30 -21.75 -11.87
C LEU A 96 3.03 -22.88 -12.86
N LEU A 97 2.02 -22.74 -13.72
CA LEU A 97 1.74 -23.70 -14.79
C LEU A 97 2.79 -23.63 -15.91
N ALA A 98 3.30 -22.45 -16.21
CA ALA A 98 4.35 -22.28 -17.22
C ALA A 98 5.69 -22.89 -16.81
N ILE A 99 6.06 -22.81 -15.52
CA ILE A 99 7.32 -23.32 -14.97
C ILE A 99 7.28 -24.82 -14.61
N LEU A 100 6.20 -25.56 -14.94
CA LEU A 100 6.17 -26.99 -14.78
C LEU A 100 7.38 -27.63 -15.45
N PHE A 101 8.14 -28.41 -14.69
CA PHE A 101 9.39 -29.06 -15.14
C PHE A 101 10.57 -28.10 -15.40
N SER A 102 10.59 -26.93 -14.81
CA SER A 102 11.72 -26.00 -14.85
C SER A 102 12.33 -25.80 -13.47
N THR A 103 13.56 -25.27 -13.41
CA THR A 103 14.27 -24.89 -12.19
C THR A 103 14.01 -23.45 -11.76
N VAL A 104 13.17 -22.73 -12.49
CA VAL A 104 12.83 -21.31 -12.22
C VAL A 104 12.21 -21.15 -10.84
N LYS A 105 12.75 -20.25 -10.06
CA LYS A 105 12.24 -19.91 -8.72
C LYS A 105 11.01 -19.02 -8.85
N ASN A 106 9.91 -19.41 -8.22
CA ASN A 106 8.68 -18.62 -8.25
C ASN A 106 8.46 -17.91 -6.92
N ILE A 107 8.29 -16.60 -6.97
CA ILE A 107 8.03 -15.73 -5.84
C ILE A 107 6.62 -15.16 -5.97
N ALA A 108 5.80 -15.34 -4.94
CA ALA A 108 4.46 -14.82 -4.84
C ALA A 108 4.42 -13.56 -3.97
N TYR A 109 3.39 -12.73 -4.16
CA TYR A 109 3.08 -11.62 -3.28
C TYR A 109 1.73 -11.83 -2.59
N ARG A 110 1.64 -11.38 -1.34
CA ARG A 110 0.41 -11.40 -0.58
C ARG A 110 0.20 -10.08 0.14
N GLY A 111 -0.75 -9.27 -0.36
CA GLY A 111 -1.11 -7.95 0.18
C GLY A 111 -2.34 -7.96 1.10
N THR A 112 -2.95 -9.12 1.38
CA THR A 112 -4.17 -9.17 2.18
C THR A 112 -4.17 -10.29 3.20
N GLY A 113 -4.76 -10.03 4.38
CA GLY A 113 -5.06 -11.04 5.40
C GLY A 113 -6.32 -11.89 5.11
N ALA A 114 -6.87 -11.83 3.88
CA ALA A 114 -8.05 -12.61 3.53
C ALA A 114 -7.84 -14.11 3.76
N ARG A 115 -8.84 -14.76 4.36
CA ARG A 115 -8.75 -16.15 4.82
C ARG A 115 -8.45 -17.12 3.65
N ILE A 116 -7.39 -17.91 3.80
CA ILE A 116 -7.05 -19.02 2.90
C ILE A 116 -7.82 -20.28 3.39
N ARG A 117 -8.51 -20.95 2.48
CA ARG A 117 -9.22 -22.20 2.77
C ARG A 117 -8.43 -23.36 2.19
N ARG A 118 -7.90 -24.26 3.04
CA ARG A 118 -7.18 -25.47 2.60
C ARG A 118 -8.07 -26.45 1.83
N THR A 119 -9.38 -26.36 2.01
CA THR A 119 -10.37 -27.20 1.29
C THR A 119 -10.73 -26.67 -0.08
N ASP A 120 -10.34 -25.44 -0.42
CA ASP A 120 -10.59 -24.85 -1.74
C ASP A 120 -9.41 -25.15 -2.68
N PRO A 121 -9.59 -26.00 -3.70
CA PRO A 121 -8.53 -26.42 -4.62
C PRO A 121 -7.93 -25.25 -5.41
N THR A 122 -8.65 -24.13 -5.54
CA THR A 122 -8.16 -22.98 -6.28
C THR A 122 -6.95 -22.30 -5.63
N TYR A 123 -6.76 -22.45 -4.30
CA TYR A 123 -5.56 -21.96 -3.64
C TYR A 123 -4.31 -22.79 -3.99
N TYR A 124 -4.45 -24.07 -4.36
CA TYR A 124 -3.33 -24.92 -4.80
C TYR A 124 -2.90 -24.65 -6.25
N LEU A 125 -3.72 -23.95 -7.04
CA LEU A 125 -3.29 -23.37 -8.31
C LEU A 125 -2.49 -22.07 -8.12
N GLY A 126 -2.46 -21.51 -6.93
CA GLY A 126 -1.81 -20.26 -6.58
C GLY A 126 -0.92 -20.40 -5.35
N ILE A 127 -1.21 -19.64 -4.28
CA ILE A 127 -0.32 -19.45 -3.13
C ILE A 127 0.01 -20.73 -2.37
N LEU A 128 -0.89 -21.72 -2.30
CA LEU A 128 -0.62 -23.03 -1.67
C LEU A 128 0.09 -24.03 -2.59
N ASN A 129 0.48 -23.63 -3.79
CA ASN A 129 1.21 -24.52 -4.70
C ASN A 129 2.61 -24.80 -4.13
N PRO A 130 3.06 -26.08 -4.09
CA PRO A 130 4.39 -26.42 -3.57
C PRO A 130 5.56 -25.80 -4.36
N ARG A 131 5.32 -25.34 -5.60
CA ARG A 131 6.31 -24.61 -6.42
C ARG A 131 6.42 -23.13 -6.11
N VAL A 132 5.65 -22.62 -5.15
CA VAL A 132 5.91 -21.29 -4.59
C VAL A 132 7.12 -21.41 -3.67
N HIS A 133 8.25 -20.86 -4.11
CA HIS A 133 9.51 -20.94 -3.39
C HIS A 133 9.55 -19.96 -2.22
N HIS A 134 8.99 -18.76 -2.45
CA HIS A 134 8.96 -17.70 -1.46
C HIS A 134 7.71 -16.82 -1.60
N ILE A 135 7.29 -16.19 -0.51
CA ILE A 135 6.14 -15.28 -0.50
C ILE A 135 6.58 -13.97 0.15
N VAL A 136 6.40 -12.88 -0.59
CA VAL A 136 6.53 -11.53 -0.05
C VAL A 136 5.20 -11.09 0.52
N CYS A 137 5.20 -10.71 1.80
CA CYS A 137 4.04 -10.24 2.55
C CYS A 137 4.07 -8.73 2.65
N GLU A 138 2.94 -8.05 2.42
CA GLU A 138 2.88 -6.60 2.51
C GLU A 138 3.10 -6.08 3.93
N THR A 139 2.66 -6.85 4.94
CA THR A 139 2.75 -6.45 6.36
C THR A 139 3.13 -7.64 7.25
N GLU A 140 3.64 -7.33 8.45
CA GLU A 140 3.92 -8.36 9.46
C GLU A 140 2.65 -9.13 9.86
N HIS A 141 1.49 -8.47 9.89
CA HIS A 141 0.21 -9.13 10.12
C HIS A 141 -0.09 -10.22 9.07
N VAL A 142 0.16 -9.93 7.79
CA VAL A 142 -0.01 -10.91 6.71
C VAL A 142 0.98 -12.05 6.86
N ALA A 143 2.25 -11.76 7.20
CA ALA A 143 3.26 -12.78 7.44
C ALA A 143 2.91 -13.66 8.64
N ALA A 144 2.47 -13.08 9.76
CA ALA A 144 2.04 -13.80 10.95
C ALA A 144 0.89 -14.78 10.64
N TYR A 145 -0.10 -14.34 9.85
CA TYR A 145 -1.17 -15.20 9.37
C TYR A 145 -0.63 -16.36 8.50
N LEU A 146 0.31 -16.08 7.60
CA LEU A 146 0.85 -17.09 6.69
C LEU A 146 1.79 -18.09 7.38
N ARG A 147 2.34 -17.81 8.56
CA ARG A 147 3.13 -18.77 9.37
C ARG A 147 2.33 -20.02 9.75
N SER A 148 0.99 -19.97 9.70
CA SER A 148 0.14 -21.15 9.87
C SER A 148 0.12 -22.09 8.64
N PHE A 149 0.64 -21.66 7.50
CA PHE A 149 0.68 -22.41 6.24
C PHE A 149 2.10 -22.71 5.76
N PHE A 150 3.07 -21.85 6.08
CA PHE A 150 4.43 -21.87 5.54
C PHE A 150 5.47 -21.69 6.63
N SER A 151 6.67 -22.25 6.41
CA SER A 151 7.83 -21.98 7.26
C SER A 151 8.17 -20.48 7.22
N PRO A 152 8.57 -19.88 8.37
CA PRO A 152 9.05 -18.48 8.40
C PRO A 152 10.15 -18.16 7.37
N SER A 153 11.02 -19.13 7.06
CA SER A 153 12.07 -18.97 6.05
C SER A 153 11.56 -18.75 4.62
N LYS A 154 10.29 -19.02 4.35
CA LYS A 154 9.63 -18.77 3.07
C LYS A 154 8.89 -17.44 3.01
N LEU A 155 8.97 -16.62 4.05
CA LEU A 155 8.21 -15.38 4.16
C LEU A 155 9.16 -14.21 4.34
N THR A 156 8.97 -13.14 3.56
CA THR A 156 9.64 -11.85 3.72
C THR A 156 8.57 -10.76 3.80
N VAL A 157 8.76 -9.81 4.70
CA VAL A 157 7.88 -8.63 4.78
C VAL A 157 8.50 -7.51 3.96
N ALA A 158 7.74 -6.99 3.00
CA ALA A 158 8.10 -5.81 2.23
C ALA A 158 6.84 -4.96 2.00
N THR A 159 6.71 -3.92 2.80
CA THR A 159 5.62 -2.95 2.67
C THR A 159 5.85 -2.10 1.42
N LYS A 160 4.78 -1.90 0.64
CA LYS A 160 4.84 -1.09 -0.59
C LYS A 160 5.46 0.28 -0.33
N PRO A 161 6.35 0.75 -1.23
CA PRO A 161 7.07 1.99 -1.04
C PRO A 161 6.18 3.22 -1.28
N PHE A 162 6.66 4.37 -0.87
CA PHE A 162 6.10 5.67 -1.21
C PHE A 162 7.21 6.62 -1.67
N SER A 163 6.98 7.32 -2.78
CA SER A 163 7.94 8.27 -3.36
C SER A 163 7.77 9.67 -2.76
N LEU A 164 8.76 10.14 -2.01
CA LEU A 164 8.74 11.48 -1.39
C LEU A 164 8.59 12.64 -2.39
N PRO A 165 9.15 12.63 -3.61
CA PRO A 165 8.93 13.69 -4.60
C PRO A 165 7.46 14.06 -4.85
N TRP A 166 6.53 13.12 -4.73
CA TRP A 166 5.09 13.43 -4.87
C TRP A 166 4.56 14.25 -3.70
N ALA A 167 5.03 13.96 -2.49
CA ALA A 167 4.70 14.76 -1.32
C ALA A 167 5.32 16.15 -1.43
N ASP A 168 6.55 16.26 -1.92
CA ASP A 168 7.23 17.55 -2.13
C ASP A 168 6.49 18.43 -3.12
N GLU A 169 5.91 17.86 -4.17
CA GLU A 169 5.08 18.59 -5.12
C GLU A 169 3.81 19.13 -4.45
N ALA A 170 3.12 18.31 -3.67
CA ALA A 170 1.93 18.74 -2.93
C ALA A 170 2.23 19.83 -1.89
N LEU A 171 3.37 19.73 -1.20
CA LEU A 171 3.83 20.72 -0.21
C LEU A 171 4.19 22.08 -0.83
N ARG A 172 4.63 22.12 -2.10
CA ARG A 172 4.91 23.39 -2.80
C ARG A 172 3.65 24.17 -3.15
N SER A 173 2.50 23.51 -3.25
CA SER A 173 1.24 24.14 -3.68
C SER A 173 0.03 23.56 -2.94
N PRO A 174 -0.03 23.73 -1.59
CA PRO A 174 -1.18 23.28 -0.82
C PRO A 174 -2.45 24.00 -1.27
N ILE A 175 -3.59 23.36 -1.14
CA ILE A 175 -4.89 23.99 -1.41
C ILE A 175 -5.52 24.35 -0.07
N GLU A 176 -5.42 25.63 0.27
CA GLU A 176 -6.05 26.17 1.47
C GLU A 176 -7.58 26.23 1.33
N LEU A 177 -8.28 26.06 2.44
CA LEU A 177 -9.73 26.12 2.53
C LEU A 177 -10.12 27.32 3.37
N PRO A 178 -10.64 28.40 2.74
CA PRO A 178 -11.03 29.63 3.45
C PRO A 178 -12.02 29.39 4.58
N GLU A 179 -12.91 28.40 4.42
CA GLU A 179 -13.93 28.04 5.41
C GLU A 179 -13.32 27.52 6.73
N LEU A 180 -12.08 27.03 6.69
CA LEU A 180 -11.36 26.55 7.86
C LEU A 180 -10.25 27.50 8.34
N GLN A 181 -10.19 28.70 7.75
CA GLN A 181 -9.27 29.73 8.26
C GLN A 181 -9.64 30.11 9.70
N GLY A 182 -8.61 30.25 10.56
CA GLY A 182 -8.80 30.58 11.98
C GLY A 182 -9.08 29.36 12.87
N LYS A 183 -9.22 28.16 12.33
CA LYS A 183 -9.25 26.93 13.15
C LYS A 183 -7.87 26.65 13.72
N SER A 184 -7.82 26.29 15.01
CA SER A 184 -6.55 25.94 15.70
C SER A 184 -6.04 24.54 15.35
N LEU A 185 -6.96 23.68 14.87
CA LEU A 185 -6.65 22.31 14.41
C LEU A 185 -7.49 21.99 13.16
N ARG A 186 -6.81 21.72 12.06
CA ARG A 186 -7.42 21.32 10.80
C ARG A 186 -7.17 19.82 10.56
N LEU A 187 -8.23 19.05 10.71
CA LEU A 187 -8.21 17.61 10.43
C LEU A 187 -8.50 17.36 8.96
N VAL A 188 -7.94 16.30 8.42
CA VAL A 188 -8.29 15.80 7.09
C VAL A 188 -8.47 14.28 7.11
N MET A 189 -9.52 13.80 6.45
CA MET A 189 -9.71 12.39 6.11
C MET A 189 -9.85 12.24 4.60
N VAL A 190 -9.05 11.35 4.00
CA VAL A 190 -9.11 11.01 2.58
C VAL A 190 -9.49 9.54 2.48
N ALA A 191 -10.72 9.27 2.04
CA ALA A 191 -11.22 7.91 1.87
C ALA A 191 -12.47 7.88 1.00
N ASN A 192 -12.60 6.86 0.14
CA ASN A 192 -13.86 6.55 -0.51
C ASN A 192 -14.68 5.67 0.43
N ASN A 193 -15.72 6.26 1.03
CA ASN A 193 -16.53 5.68 2.10
C ASN A 193 -17.80 5.02 1.58
N ARG A 194 -18.31 5.45 0.41
CA ARG A 194 -19.57 4.92 -0.13
C ARG A 194 -19.54 3.39 -0.24
N GLY A 195 -20.46 2.75 0.49
CA GLY A 195 -20.50 1.29 0.60
C GLY A 195 -19.31 0.67 1.35
N ARG A 196 -18.52 1.49 2.06
CA ARG A 196 -17.33 1.07 2.82
C ARG A 196 -17.35 1.63 4.24
N PRO A 197 -18.36 1.33 5.06
CA PRO A 197 -18.50 1.87 6.41
C PRO A 197 -17.27 1.56 7.28
N PHE A 198 -16.53 0.49 6.93
CA PHE A 198 -15.31 0.09 7.63
C PHE A 198 -14.17 1.14 7.56
N LYS A 199 -14.29 2.18 6.72
CA LYS A 199 -13.35 3.32 6.74
C LYS A 199 -13.54 4.23 7.95
N GLY A 200 -14.66 4.10 8.68
CA GLY A 200 -14.85 4.68 10.00
C GLY A 200 -15.27 6.15 10.02
N LEU A 201 -15.80 6.70 8.91
CA LEU A 201 -16.24 8.08 8.91
C LEU A 201 -17.29 8.35 10.01
N HIS A 202 -18.23 7.42 10.21
CA HIS A 202 -19.24 7.58 11.26
C HIS A 202 -18.60 7.76 12.65
N THR A 203 -17.62 6.93 12.99
CA THR A 203 -16.85 7.05 14.25
C THR A 203 -16.15 8.42 14.38
N LEU A 204 -15.63 8.97 13.28
CA LEU A 204 -15.01 10.30 13.27
C LEU A 204 -16.07 11.39 13.51
N LEU A 205 -17.22 11.31 12.87
CA LEU A 205 -18.31 12.27 13.04
C LEU A 205 -18.86 12.25 14.48
N GLU A 206 -19.01 11.07 15.07
CA GLU A 206 -19.39 10.94 16.49
C GLU A 206 -18.32 11.55 17.42
N ALA A 207 -17.03 11.34 17.15
CA ALA A 207 -15.96 11.95 17.92
C ALA A 207 -15.99 13.48 17.83
N MET A 208 -16.23 14.05 16.63
CA MET A 208 -16.41 15.48 16.43
C MET A 208 -17.63 16.00 17.19
N LEU A 209 -18.73 15.22 17.23
CA LEU A 209 -19.94 15.59 17.97
C LEU A 209 -19.73 15.55 19.49
N LEU A 210 -18.89 14.65 20.01
CA LEU A 210 -18.52 14.63 21.42
C LEU A 210 -17.67 15.86 21.81
N LEU A 211 -16.77 16.26 20.95
CA LEU A 211 -15.87 17.43 21.18
C LEU A 211 -16.64 18.74 21.15
N ARG A 212 -17.48 18.96 20.11
CA ARG A 212 -18.21 20.22 19.86
C ARG A 212 -17.32 21.47 20.04
N ASP A 213 -16.09 21.38 19.53
CA ASP A 213 -15.10 22.42 19.69
C ASP A 213 -14.92 23.21 18.37
N ASP A 214 -15.29 24.48 18.38
CA ASP A 214 -15.23 25.34 17.20
C ASP A 214 -13.80 25.66 16.76
N ARG A 215 -12.79 25.33 17.57
CA ARG A 215 -11.38 25.45 17.20
C ARG A 215 -10.93 24.36 16.21
N ILE A 216 -11.75 23.30 16.04
CA ILE A 216 -11.43 22.12 15.21
C ILE A 216 -12.24 22.20 13.91
N GLY A 217 -11.55 22.06 12.77
CA GLY A 217 -12.19 21.90 11.46
C GLY A 217 -11.85 20.54 10.86
N LEU A 218 -12.76 19.97 10.08
CA LEU A 218 -12.60 18.68 9.41
C LEU A 218 -12.85 18.79 7.92
N THR A 219 -11.88 18.40 7.12
CA THR A 219 -12.01 18.24 5.67
C THR A 219 -12.17 16.77 5.31
N LEU A 220 -13.19 16.47 4.52
CA LEU A 220 -13.50 15.14 4.01
C LEU A 220 -13.31 15.10 2.49
N VAL A 221 -12.32 14.34 2.03
CA VAL A 221 -12.01 14.15 0.61
C VAL A 221 -12.32 12.71 0.20
N GLY A 222 -13.18 12.53 -0.77
CA GLY A 222 -13.59 11.22 -1.26
C GLY A 222 -15.08 11.12 -1.51
N ASP A 223 -15.58 9.91 -1.75
CA ASP A 223 -16.97 9.63 -1.97
C ASP A 223 -17.65 9.14 -0.68
N TYR A 224 -18.78 9.74 -0.33
CA TYR A 224 -19.49 9.54 0.94
C TYR A 224 -20.96 9.21 0.71
N ASP A 225 -21.53 8.42 1.62
CA ASP A 225 -22.97 8.12 1.60
C ASP A 225 -23.79 9.36 2.00
N GLU A 226 -24.97 9.50 1.42
CA GLU A 226 -25.87 10.63 1.70
C GLU A 226 -26.32 10.68 3.17
N GLN A 227 -26.40 9.53 3.82
CA GLN A 227 -26.73 9.44 5.25
C GLN A 227 -25.74 10.19 6.13
N GLU A 228 -24.44 10.12 5.82
CA GLU A 228 -23.38 10.82 6.55
C GLU A 228 -23.47 12.34 6.34
N ARG A 229 -23.82 12.77 5.12
CA ARG A 229 -24.05 14.20 4.83
C ARG A 229 -25.26 14.75 5.61
N LEU A 230 -26.37 14.02 5.60
CA LEU A 230 -27.57 14.39 6.34
C LEU A 230 -27.34 14.42 7.86
N PHE A 231 -26.59 13.45 8.38
CA PHE A 231 -26.18 13.44 9.79
C PHE A 231 -25.43 14.72 10.17
N VAL A 232 -24.45 15.12 9.37
CA VAL A 232 -23.69 16.36 9.61
C VAL A 232 -24.60 17.59 9.49
N GLN A 233 -25.40 17.71 8.43
CA GLN A 233 -26.27 18.87 8.19
C GLN A 233 -27.27 19.10 9.33
N SER A 234 -27.73 18.05 9.97
CA SER A 234 -28.67 18.13 11.10
C SER A 234 -27.98 18.29 12.47
N SER A 235 -26.65 18.35 12.51
CA SER A 235 -25.88 18.38 13.75
C SER A 235 -25.23 19.75 14.01
N PRO A 236 -24.93 20.07 15.28
CA PRO A 236 -24.25 21.33 15.64
C PRO A 236 -22.81 21.44 15.11
N ILE A 237 -22.21 20.37 14.62
CA ILE A 237 -20.85 20.35 14.06
C ILE A 237 -20.80 20.72 12.58
N ALA A 238 -21.94 20.93 11.92
CA ALA A 238 -22.03 21.24 10.50
C ALA A 238 -21.12 22.39 10.04
N PRO A 239 -20.98 23.52 10.77
CA PRO A 239 -20.10 24.62 10.37
C PRO A 239 -18.60 24.26 10.36
N ASN A 240 -18.22 23.17 11.02
CA ASN A 240 -16.84 22.74 11.19
C ASN A 240 -16.42 21.63 10.21
N ILE A 241 -17.30 21.16 9.33
CA ILE A 241 -17.06 20.01 8.44
C ILE A 241 -17.30 20.37 6.98
N LEU A 242 -16.28 20.12 6.15
CA LEU A 242 -16.34 20.32 4.70
C LEU A 242 -16.30 18.99 3.96
N PHE A 243 -17.34 18.70 3.16
CA PHE A 243 -17.35 17.59 2.21
C PHE A 243 -16.93 18.07 0.83
N LEU A 244 -15.73 17.72 0.40
CA LEU A 244 -15.19 18.14 -0.90
C LEU A 244 -15.56 17.20 -2.06
N GLY A 245 -15.97 15.95 -1.76
CA GLY A 245 -16.12 14.92 -2.78
C GLY A 245 -14.76 14.38 -3.24
N GLU A 246 -14.75 13.58 -4.30
CA GLU A 246 -13.52 13.07 -4.88
C GLU A 246 -12.66 14.19 -5.49
N ARG A 247 -11.38 14.20 -5.17
CA ARG A 247 -10.40 15.17 -5.67
C ARG A 247 -9.15 14.43 -6.15
N PRO A 248 -8.75 14.55 -7.42
CA PRO A 248 -7.51 13.96 -7.93
C PRO A 248 -6.27 14.44 -7.16
N GLU A 249 -6.26 15.72 -6.77
CA GLU A 249 -5.19 16.38 -6.03
C GLU A 249 -5.33 16.27 -4.49
N ALA A 250 -5.87 15.15 -3.97
CA ALA A 250 -6.14 14.96 -2.55
C ALA A 250 -4.93 15.27 -1.64
N MET A 251 -3.72 14.95 -2.07
CA MET A 251 -2.50 15.25 -1.31
C MET A 251 -2.28 16.75 -1.09
N ARG A 252 -2.71 17.62 -2.01
CA ARG A 252 -2.59 19.07 -1.86
C ARG A 252 -3.56 19.63 -0.80
N TYR A 253 -4.75 19.03 -0.65
CA TYR A 253 -5.66 19.32 0.46
C TYR A 253 -5.11 18.79 1.79
N MET A 254 -4.49 17.60 1.77
CA MET A 254 -3.81 17.07 2.96
C MET A 254 -2.67 17.98 3.40
N ALA A 255 -1.89 18.53 2.46
CA ALA A 255 -0.76 19.42 2.76
C ALA A 255 -1.18 20.73 3.46
N ALA A 256 -2.45 21.13 3.35
CA ALA A 256 -3.01 22.30 4.05
C ALA A 256 -3.60 21.97 5.45
N ALA A 257 -3.60 20.70 5.85
CA ALA A 257 -4.13 20.26 7.14
C ALA A 257 -3.02 20.17 8.22
N ASP A 258 -3.45 19.96 9.46
CA ASP A 258 -2.56 19.80 10.61
C ASP A 258 -2.45 18.35 11.10
N VAL A 259 -3.49 17.54 10.88
CA VAL A 259 -3.57 16.13 11.30
C VAL A 259 -4.37 15.33 10.30
N TYR A 260 -3.88 14.15 9.95
CA TYR A 260 -4.60 13.15 9.17
C TYR A 260 -5.31 12.17 10.10
N VAL A 261 -6.59 11.85 9.82
CA VAL A 261 -7.38 10.91 10.63
C VAL A 261 -7.94 9.78 9.77
N LEU A 262 -7.72 8.52 10.16
CA LEU A 262 -8.31 7.34 9.50
C LEU A 262 -8.75 6.30 10.54
N PRO A 263 -9.98 6.37 11.06
CA PRO A 263 -10.48 5.46 12.08
C PRO A 263 -11.08 4.18 11.50
N SER A 264 -10.44 3.62 10.47
CA SER A 264 -10.93 2.40 9.82
C SER A 264 -10.74 1.17 10.71
N TRP A 265 -11.76 0.28 10.76
CA TRP A 265 -11.65 -0.98 11.51
C TRP A 265 -11.24 -2.18 10.66
N ARG A 266 -11.01 -1.98 9.37
CA ARG A 266 -10.51 -2.99 8.44
C ARG A 266 -9.71 -2.36 7.32
N ASP A 267 -8.39 -2.50 7.41
CA ASP A 267 -7.46 -2.13 6.35
C ASP A 267 -6.20 -3.02 6.47
N ALA A 268 -5.58 -3.34 5.34
CA ALA A 268 -4.38 -4.19 5.36
C ALA A 268 -3.10 -3.35 5.43
N SER A 269 -3.07 -2.23 4.71
CA SER A 269 -1.94 -1.30 4.65
C SER A 269 -2.41 -0.02 3.94
N PRO A 270 -3.06 0.91 4.66
CA PRO A 270 -3.68 2.08 4.03
C PRO A 270 -2.64 3.00 3.41
N ARG A 271 -2.64 3.11 2.07
CA ARG A 271 -1.73 3.97 1.31
C ARG A 271 -1.80 5.42 1.78
N VAL A 272 -3.01 5.91 2.03
CA VAL A 272 -3.26 7.30 2.46
C VAL A 272 -2.56 7.68 3.78
N VAL A 273 -2.28 6.71 4.67
CA VAL A 273 -1.49 6.96 5.88
C VAL A 273 -0.04 7.27 5.51
N ARG A 274 0.55 6.53 4.55
CA ARG A 274 1.90 6.83 4.05
C ARG A 274 1.94 8.18 3.33
N GLU A 275 0.90 8.52 2.57
CA GLU A 275 0.73 9.84 1.94
C GLU A 275 0.74 10.95 3.02
N ALA A 276 -0.03 10.80 4.09
CA ALA A 276 -0.08 11.75 5.20
C ALA A 276 1.28 11.90 5.89
N MET A 277 1.91 10.78 6.26
CA MET A 277 3.24 10.79 6.89
C MET A 277 4.30 11.44 5.99
N SER A 278 4.25 11.21 4.67
CA SER A 278 5.17 11.83 3.72
C SER A 278 5.02 13.35 3.62
N LEU A 279 3.81 13.87 3.91
CA LEU A 279 3.52 15.30 4.02
C LEU A 279 3.88 15.90 5.40
N SER A 280 4.55 15.14 6.26
CA SER A 280 4.79 15.51 7.66
C SER A 280 3.52 15.74 8.48
N LEU A 281 2.41 15.09 8.11
CA LEU A 281 1.20 15.11 8.93
C LEU A 281 1.28 14.01 10.00
N PRO A 282 1.14 14.35 11.28
CA PRO A 282 0.89 13.36 12.30
C PRO A 282 -0.44 12.67 12.03
N THR A 283 -0.52 11.39 12.32
CA THR A 283 -1.69 10.59 11.98
C THR A 283 -2.40 10.11 13.24
N ILE A 284 -3.74 10.13 13.22
CA ILE A 284 -4.57 9.39 14.19
C ILE A 284 -5.25 8.24 13.42
N VAL A 285 -4.92 7.00 13.76
CA VAL A 285 -5.47 5.83 13.08
C VAL A 285 -6.00 4.82 14.08
N SER A 286 -6.91 3.95 13.64
CA SER A 286 -7.36 2.85 14.49
C SER A 286 -6.26 1.85 14.79
N ASP A 287 -6.28 1.33 16.01
CA ASP A 287 -5.39 0.26 16.48
C ASP A 287 -5.78 -1.09 15.87
N ILE A 288 -5.52 -1.21 14.57
CA ILE A 288 -5.68 -2.43 13.79
C ILE A 288 -4.34 -2.83 13.17
N PRO A 289 -4.12 -4.10 12.87
CA PRO A 289 -2.81 -4.58 12.40
C PRO A 289 -2.25 -3.80 11.21
N GLY A 290 -3.07 -3.51 10.20
CA GLY A 290 -2.62 -2.80 8.99
C GLY A 290 -2.20 -1.34 9.22
N SER A 291 -2.76 -0.66 10.22
CA SER A 291 -2.37 0.70 10.61
C SER A 291 -1.19 0.67 11.60
N ARG A 292 -1.20 -0.28 12.54
CA ARG A 292 -0.13 -0.44 13.54
C ARG A 292 1.24 -0.68 12.91
N ASP A 293 1.30 -1.40 11.80
CA ASP A 293 2.56 -1.66 11.09
C ASP A 293 3.16 -0.37 10.45
N LEU A 294 2.32 0.63 10.19
CA LEU A 294 2.75 1.87 9.53
C LEU A 294 3.25 2.94 10.49
N ILE A 295 2.70 3.05 11.69
CA ILE A 295 3.06 4.12 12.62
C ILE A 295 3.78 3.60 13.86
N LEU A 296 4.56 4.47 14.50
CA LEU A 296 5.13 4.26 15.83
C LEU A 296 4.27 5.05 16.82
N PRO A 297 3.49 4.36 17.68
CA PRO A 297 2.55 5.03 18.59
C PRO A 297 3.26 6.02 19.52
N GLY A 298 2.76 7.25 19.58
CA GLY A 298 3.36 8.33 20.38
C GLY A 298 4.57 9.02 19.73
N GLU A 299 5.15 8.45 18.64
CA GLU A 299 6.29 9.03 17.93
C GLU A 299 5.91 9.61 16.57
N THR A 300 5.19 8.85 15.75
CA THR A 300 4.79 9.28 14.39
C THR A 300 3.28 9.47 14.24
N GLY A 301 2.52 9.21 15.29
CA GLY A 301 1.07 9.33 15.35
C GLY A 301 0.47 8.68 16.58
N LEU A 302 -0.86 8.70 16.66
CA LEU A 302 -1.63 8.11 17.76
C LEU A 302 -2.49 6.95 17.27
N LEU A 303 -2.66 5.94 18.12
CA LEU A 303 -3.60 4.84 17.93
C LEU A 303 -4.84 5.08 18.81
N ALA A 304 -6.02 4.91 18.21
CA ALA A 304 -7.28 4.83 18.94
C ALA A 304 -7.90 3.45 18.74
N PRO A 305 -8.58 2.85 19.75
CA PRO A 305 -9.33 1.64 19.52
C PRO A 305 -10.31 1.80 18.36
N ALA A 306 -10.47 0.74 17.55
CA ALA A 306 -11.38 0.80 16.41
C ALA A 306 -12.84 0.92 16.90
N GLN A 307 -13.63 1.74 16.21
CA GLN A 307 -15.05 1.97 16.52
C GLN A 307 -15.29 2.57 17.95
N ASP A 308 -14.31 3.31 18.47
CA ASP A 308 -14.40 4.00 19.75
C ASP A 308 -14.32 5.54 19.54
N PRO A 309 -15.46 6.22 19.44
CA PRO A 309 -15.48 7.68 19.20
C PRO A 309 -14.96 8.48 20.40
N GLU A 310 -15.08 7.96 21.64
CA GLU A 310 -14.56 8.66 22.83
C GLU A 310 -13.02 8.64 22.85
N ALA A 311 -12.40 7.49 22.56
CA ALA A 311 -10.96 7.41 22.45
C ALA A 311 -10.42 8.23 21.28
N LEU A 312 -11.14 8.26 20.14
CA LEU A 312 -10.77 9.09 19.01
C LEU A 312 -10.88 10.58 19.35
N ALA A 313 -11.93 11.00 20.05
CA ALA A 313 -12.09 12.37 20.51
C ALA A 313 -10.94 12.81 21.45
N LYS A 314 -10.54 11.94 22.39
CA LYS A 314 -9.38 12.18 23.26
C LYS A 314 -8.09 12.34 22.47
N ALA A 315 -7.86 11.53 21.45
CA ALA A 315 -6.68 11.64 20.60
C ALA A 315 -6.68 12.96 19.78
N ILE A 316 -7.85 13.37 19.27
CA ILE A 316 -8.00 14.65 18.56
C ILE A 316 -7.75 15.83 19.51
N LEU A 317 -8.31 15.79 20.73
CA LEU A 317 -8.10 16.82 21.74
C LEU A 317 -6.61 16.93 22.13
N TRP A 318 -5.94 15.78 22.31
CA TRP A 318 -4.51 15.78 22.57
C TRP A 318 -3.73 16.47 21.45
N MET A 319 -4.04 16.20 20.18
CA MET A 319 -3.40 16.87 19.04
C MET A 319 -3.67 18.39 19.02
N LEU A 320 -4.82 18.83 19.48
CA LEU A 320 -5.14 20.24 19.61
C LEU A 320 -4.30 20.94 20.70
N GLU A 321 -4.15 20.28 21.85
CA GLU A 321 -3.51 20.84 23.05
C GLU A 321 -1.99 20.76 23.02
N HIS A 322 -1.40 19.90 22.15
CA HIS A 322 0.05 19.67 22.06
C HIS A 322 0.61 20.00 20.67
N PRO A 323 0.60 21.27 20.25
CA PRO A 323 0.97 21.65 18.88
C PRO A 323 2.44 21.40 18.52
N ASP A 324 3.36 21.44 19.50
CA ASP A 324 4.79 21.21 19.25
C ASP A 324 5.10 19.73 19.08
N GLU A 325 4.55 18.88 19.95
CA GLU A 325 4.66 17.44 19.87
C GLU A 325 3.99 16.93 18.59
N ARG A 326 2.82 17.48 18.23
CA ARG A 326 2.12 17.19 16.98
C ARG A 326 3.02 17.44 15.78
N ARG A 327 3.70 18.60 15.72
CA ARG A 327 4.63 18.91 14.62
C ARG A 327 5.85 18.00 14.62
N ALA A 328 6.36 17.63 15.80
CA ALA A 328 7.46 16.68 15.92
C ALA A 328 7.06 15.29 15.39
N MET A 329 5.88 14.79 15.75
CA MET A 329 5.34 13.52 15.21
C MET A 329 5.25 13.53 13.69
N GLY A 330 4.80 14.63 13.10
CA GLY A 330 4.73 14.75 11.64
C GLY A 330 6.11 14.63 10.97
N ARG A 331 7.12 15.33 11.51
CA ARG A 331 8.50 15.23 11.00
C ARG A 331 9.05 13.80 11.10
N LEU A 332 8.91 13.17 12.27
CA LEU A 332 9.34 11.79 12.49
C LEU A 332 8.60 10.80 11.57
N GLY A 333 7.32 11.07 11.29
CA GLY A 333 6.54 10.31 10.31
C GLY A 333 7.16 10.34 8.92
N ARG A 334 7.54 11.52 8.43
CA ARG A 334 8.20 11.68 7.13
C ARG A 334 9.58 11.03 7.09
N GLU A 335 10.38 11.17 8.16
CA GLU A 335 11.66 10.49 8.27
C GLU A 335 11.52 8.97 8.21
N ARG A 336 10.48 8.42 8.86
CA ARG A 336 10.16 7.01 8.77
C ARG A 336 9.81 6.57 7.34
N ILE A 337 9.02 7.36 6.59
CA ILE A 337 8.74 7.06 5.17
C ILE A 337 10.03 7.01 4.37
N ALA A 338 10.93 7.99 4.56
CA ALA A 338 12.21 8.05 3.85
C ALA A 338 13.11 6.84 4.15
N ARG A 339 13.11 6.37 5.40
CA ARG A 339 13.99 5.28 5.85
C ARG A 339 13.41 3.89 5.56
N ASP A 340 12.14 3.67 5.96
CA ASP A 340 11.56 2.33 6.06
C ASP A 340 10.69 1.95 4.85
N PHE A 341 10.16 2.97 4.12
CA PHE A 341 9.22 2.78 3.02
C PHE A 341 9.67 3.44 1.72
N SER A 342 10.98 3.71 1.57
CA SER A 342 11.52 4.28 0.35
C SER A 342 11.55 3.28 -0.81
N PRO A 343 11.54 3.74 -2.08
CA PRO A 343 11.75 2.92 -3.26
C PRO A 343 13.04 2.10 -3.20
N GLU A 344 14.13 2.71 -2.70
CA GLU A 344 15.44 2.09 -2.57
C GLU A 344 15.39 0.92 -1.59
N ARG A 345 14.83 1.15 -0.39
CA ARG A 345 14.70 0.10 0.63
C ARG A 345 13.84 -1.07 0.15
N TYR A 346 12.76 -0.78 -0.55
CA TYR A 346 11.90 -1.79 -1.15
C TYR A 346 12.66 -2.64 -2.16
N THR A 347 13.42 -2.00 -3.03
CA THR A 347 14.26 -2.66 -4.04
C THR A 347 15.34 -3.53 -3.39
N GLU A 348 16.03 -3.04 -2.35
CA GLU A 348 17.04 -3.81 -1.60
C GLU A 348 16.48 -5.12 -1.04
N ILE A 349 15.31 -5.05 -0.35
CA ILE A 349 14.67 -6.25 0.23
C ILE A 349 14.43 -7.31 -0.84
N PHE A 350 13.93 -6.91 -2.01
CA PHE A 350 13.68 -7.84 -3.10
C PHE A 350 14.96 -8.33 -3.77
N ALA A 351 15.96 -7.47 -3.96
CA ALA A 351 17.24 -7.85 -4.52
C ALA A 351 17.93 -8.92 -3.66
N ASP A 352 17.99 -8.72 -2.35
CA ASP A 352 18.56 -9.67 -1.41
C ASP A 352 17.79 -11.00 -1.39
N LEU A 353 16.46 -10.93 -1.46
CA LEU A 353 15.61 -12.11 -1.58
C LEU A 353 15.92 -12.90 -2.85
N PHE A 354 15.96 -12.26 -4.03
CA PHE A 354 16.26 -12.95 -5.28
C PHE A 354 17.66 -13.56 -5.28
N ARG A 355 18.66 -12.85 -4.78
CA ARG A 355 20.02 -13.34 -4.62
C ARG A 355 20.10 -14.57 -3.72
N SER A 356 19.37 -14.57 -2.60
CA SER A 356 19.34 -15.70 -1.67
C SER A 356 18.72 -16.96 -2.25
N LEU A 357 17.85 -16.83 -3.25
CA LEU A 357 17.19 -17.95 -3.92
C LEU A 357 17.98 -18.45 -5.17
N ALA A 358 18.97 -17.71 -5.63
CA ALA A 358 19.76 -18.05 -6.81
C ALA A 358 20.85 -19.13 -6.51
N VAL A 359 21.09 -19.42 -5.24
CA VAL A 359 22.10 -20.39 -4.75
C VAL A 359 21.54 -21.81 -4.71
#